data_67122532d57268422d1ffbd1e0b5c3a6
#
_entry.id   67122532d57268422d1ffbd1e0b5c3a6
#
_cell.length_a   1.000
_cell.length_b   1.000
_cell.length_c   1.000
_cell.angle_alpha   90.00
_cell.angle_beta   90.00
_cell.angle_gamma   90.00
#
_symmetry.space_group_name_H-M   'P 1'
#
loop_
_entity.id
_entity.type
_entity.pdbx_description
1 polymer ?
#
loop_
_entity_poly.entity_id
_entity_poly.type
_entity_poly.pdbx_seq_one_letter_code
_entity_poly.pdbx_strand_id
1 'polypeptide(L)'
;MKLKYIMASFLIGSCAFISSCKDDFADINTNPTIVSKPDPRYLFTQALANFDGHDYFAWYYDYNNMLRWSQTVASTGGNENLMTTMSNSGKMGSQVYNVMNQVNELTYIVNTTLEGEEQAKYTYLKALCQPLMIYLAMWDTDMYGSMAYTEAYQARYGGTLTPKYDTQAELFDLWEKQLKETVETLANDVTIDGNKVTQQSLGSQDIIYQGDYTKWLKFANSLRLKLAVRLINEDKDRALNIVRDAAKYPIMDGLEDDFFYNKSATDRHMPGGNSMDNRGAGSMQLINFMLEHFDPRIRVFFEKNDYNSIVVQAFYDKGQRLPSFVEENVISEEVNGKKVFKGWKAPGEPWVRYYGLPTEVEAGLADQHPEYADYFDKAGKLWKVSDKDGNGETTYYPYSPLNQYMFDKKVIIDYPVAPGAPKVQITDLYAWYGLYLSTAEVNLYLAELKLLSQGQDIGFSGNAESYLKKGVEYSMRAYDKLAGLNHIPYYDNTFGQDKFDVTIKLQENEVTRLLNDPILTLDGSTTENLEKVYLQQYIHLSLIHIWRCRRLVECRSRWS
;
A
#
# COMPACT_ATOMS: atom_id res chain seq x y z
N MET A 1 -21.17 67.14 -52.75
CA MET A 1 -21.71 67.18 -51.39
C MET A 1 -22.27 65.77 -50.92
N LYS A 2 -22.81 64.97 -51.81
CA LYS A 2 -23.45 63.64 -51.42
C LYS A 2 -22.48 62.56 -50.96
N LEU A 3 -21.26 62.56 -51.37
CA LEU A 3 -20.25 61.50 -51.04
C LEU A 3 -19.71 61.59 -49.59
N LYS A 4 -19.61 62.81 -49.04
CA LYS A 4 -19.16 63.03 -47.64
C LYS A 4 -20.18 62.57 -46.60
N TYR A 5 -21.46 62.61 -46.90
CA TYR A 5 -22.53 62.15 -45.99
C TYR A 5 -22.65 60.62 -46.00
N ILE A 6 -22.36 59.97 -47.14
CA ILE A 6 -22.36 58.52 -47.23
C ILE A 6 -21.18 57.92 -46.45
N MET A 7 -20.00 58.53 -46.50
CA MET A 7 -18.84 58.09 -45.70
C MET A 7 -19.04 58.35 -44.21
N ALA A 8 -19.65 59.45 -43.82
CA ALA A 8 -19.98 59.73 -42.40
C ALA A 8 -21.02 58.76 -41.83
N SER A 9 -22.02 58.37 -42.61
CA SER A 9 -23.03 57.40 -42.21
C SER A 9 -22.47 56.00 -42.09
N PHE A 10 -21.47 55.62 -42.90
CA PHE A 10 -20.77 54.34 -42.81
C PHE A 10 -19.82 54.26 -41.60
N LEU A 11 -19.18 55.36 -41.21
CA LEU A 11 -18.34 55.44 -40.02
C LEU A 11 -19.14 55.36 -38.72
N ILE A 12 -20.33 56.00 -38.67
CA ILE A 12 -21.19 55.98 -37.50
C ILE A 12 -21.87 54.60 -37.34
N GLY A 13 -22.23 53.94 -38.44
CA GLY A 13 -22.73 52.58 -38.45
C GLY A 13 -21.72 51.54 -37.97
N SER A 14 -20.44 51.72 -38.30
CA SER A 14 -19.35 50.80 -37.89
C SER A 14 -19.01 50.94 -36.40
N CYS A 15 -19.19 52.10 -35.78
CA CYS A 15 -18.92 52.28 -34.35
C CYS A 15 -20.03 51.72 -33.46
N ALA A 16 -21.27 51.57 -33.98
CA ALA A 16 -22.37 50.99 -33.20
C ALA A 16 -22.32 49.46 -33.09
N PHE A 17 -21.53 48.79 -33.94
CA PHE A 17 -21.37 47.32 -33.88
C PHE A 17 -20.20 46.83 -33.00
N ILE A 18 -19.39 47.73 -32.42
CA ILE A 18 -18.23 47.36 -31.62
C ILE A 18 -18.55 47.30 -30.11
N SER A 19 -19.69 47.82 -29.69
CA SER A 19 -20.08 47.84 -28.27
C SER A 19 -20.97 46.68 -27.82
N SER A 20 -21.36 45.76 -28.72
CA SER A 20 -22.33 44.70 -28.42
C SER A 20 -21.79 43.36 -27.97
N CYS A 21 -20.45 43.19 -27.84
CA CYS A 21 -19.90 41.87 -27.51
C CYS A 21 -19.14 41.79 -26.19
N LYS A 22 -19.20 42.83 -25.34
CA LYS A 22 -18.43 42.79 -24.08
C LYS A 22 -19.22 42.29 -22.87
N ASP A 23 -20.51 42.59 -22.82
CA ASP A 23 -21.29 42.28 -21.61
C ASP A 23 -21.82 40.85 -21.59
N ASP A 24 -22.08 40.24 -22.76
CA ASP A 24 -22.54 38.84 -22.84
C ASP A 24 -21.39 37.81 -22.79
N PHE A 25 -20.14 38.22 -23.05
CA PHE A 25 -19.02 37.26 -23.11
C PHE A 25 -18.63 36.71 -21.75
N ALA A 26 -18.82 37.46 -20.69
CA ALA A 26 -18.61 37.01 -19.32
C ALA A 26 -19.71 36.03 -18.90
N ASP A 27 -20.96 36.26 -19.27
CA ASP A 27 -22.08 35.39 -18.93
C ASP A 27 -22.12 34.11 -19.80
N ILE A 28 -21.75 34.19 -21.06
CA ILE A 28 -21.65 33.01 -21.97
C ILE A 28 -20.48 32.13 -21.60
N ASN A 29 -19.39 32.68 -21.07
CA ASN A 29 -18.22 31.92 -20.60
C ASN A 29 -18.32 31.48 -19.13
N THR A 30 -19.33 31.92 -18.39
CA THR A 30 -19.63 31.32 -17.09
C THR A 30 -20.34 29.99 -17.31
N ASN A 31 -19.54 28.90 -17.30
CA ASN A 31 -20.14 27.58 -17.27
C ASN A 31 -20.95 27.45 -15.96
N PRO A 32 -22.28 27.32 -16.03
CA PRO A 32 -23.13 27.26 -14.82
C PRO A 32 -22.85 26.00 -13.97
N THR A 33 -22.06 25.05 -14.50
CA THR A 33 -21.60 23.87 -13.77
C THR A 33 -20.26 24.11 -13.05
N ILE A 34 -19.56 25.22 -13.30
CA ILE A 34 -18.37 25.59 -12.55
C ILE A 34 -18.79 26.28 -11.26
N VAL A 35 -18.50 25.63 -10.15
CA VAL A 35 -18.68 26.20 -8.81
C VAL A 35 -17.76 27.42 -8.69
N SER A 36 -18.32 28.63 -8.76
CA SER A 36 -17.57 29.90 -8.73
C SER A 36 -16.91 30.19 -7.36
N LYS A 37 -17.33 29.49 -6.32
CA LYS A 37 -16.74 29.50 -4.98
C LYS A 37 -16.65 28.08 -4.46
N PRO A 38 -15.57 27.35 -4.71
CA PRO A 38 -15.42 25.98 -4.21
C PRO A 38 -15.38 25.99 -2.69
N ASP A 39 -16.20 25.14 -2.08
CA ASP A 39 -16.13 24.88 -0.64
C ASP A 39 -14.78 24.20 -0.33
N PRO A 40 -13.99 24.70 0.62
CA PRO A 40 -12.70 24.10 0.99
C PRO A 40 -12.77 22.60 1.32
N ARG A 41 -13.92 22.11 1.82
CA ARG A 41 -14.13 20.68 2.12
C ARG A 41 -14.09 19.80 0.86
N TYR A 42 -14.61 20.28 -0.28
CA TYR A 42 -14.54 19.53 -1.55
C TYR A 42 -13.11 19.46 -2.10
N LEU A 43 -12.32 20.52 -1.90
CA LEU A 43 -10.90 20.49 -2.26
C LEU A 43 -10.12 19.49 -1.39
N PHE A 44 -10.48 19.37 -0.13
CA PHE A 44 -9.93 18.33 0.75
C PHE A 44 -10.32 16.92 0.27
N THR A 45 -11.59 16.68 -0.06
CA THR A 45 -12.03 15.41 -0.66
C THR A 45 -11.25 15.10 -1.93
N GLN A 46 -11.02 16.10 -2.79
CA GLN A 46 -10.24 15.92 -4.01
C GLN A 46 -8.76 15.65 -3.71
N ALA A 47 -8.20 16.28 -2.67
CA ALA A 47 -6.84 15.97 -2.20
C ALA A 47 -6.73 14.51 -1.73
N LEU A 48 -7.72 14.03 -0.98
CA LEU A 48 -7.79 12.61 -0.59
C LEU A 48 -7.97 11.70 -1.80
N ALA A 49 -8.82 12.05 -2.77
CA ALA A 49 -8.98 11.27 -3.99
C ALA A 49 -7.71 11.20 -4.84
N ASN A 50 -6.85 12.22 -4.74
CA ASN A 50 -5.55 12.29 -5.41
C ASN A 50 -4.40 11.65 -4.60
N PHE A 51 -4.66 11.19 -3.39
CA PHE A 51 -3.62 10.70 -2.48
C PHE A 51 -3.04 9.36 -2.95
N ASP A 52 -3.88 8.49 -3.47
CA ASP A 52 -3.44 7.19 -3.98
C ASP A 52 -3.02 7.28 -5.45
N GLY A 53 -2.02 6.47 -5.81
CA GLY A 53 -1.48 6.44 -7.17
C GLY A 53 -2.38 5.70 -8.15
N HIS A 54 -2.06 5.83 -9.45
CA HIS A 54 -2.70 5.05 -10.50
C HIS A 54 -2.28 3.58 -10.43
N ASP A 55 -3.10 2.64 -10.95
CA ASP A 55 -2.86 1.18 -10.97
C ASP A 55 -1.47 0.78 -11.48
N TYR A 56 -0.93 1.52 -12.45
CA TYR A 56 0.43 1.29 -12.94
C TYR A 56 1.53 1.46 -11.88
N PHE A 57 1.22 2.09 -10.74
CA PHE A 57 2.16 2.21 -9.63
C PHE A 57 2.52 0.83 -9.10
N ALA A 58 1.51 -0.01 -8.80
CA ALA A 58 1.72 -1.38 -8.34
C ALA A 58 2.53 -2.20 -9.35
N TRP A 59 2.25 -2.05 -10.65
CA TRP A 59 2.93 -2.83 -11.68
C TRP A 59 4.37 -2.36 -11.95
N TYR A 60 4.60 -1.04 -12.11
CA TYR A 60 5.93 -0.53 -12.47
C TYR A 60 6.88 -0.50 -11.29
N TYR A 61 6.42 0.00 -10.14
CA TYR A 61 7.30 0.18 -8.98
C TYR A 61 7.29 -1.02 -8.06
N ASP A 62 6.12 -1.42 -7.56
CA ASP A 62 6.07 -2.46 -6.56
C ASP A 62 6.50 -3.79 -7.15
N TYR A 63 5.79 -4.30 -8.13
CA TYR A 63 6.07 -5.62 -8.66
C TYR A 63 7.39 -5.71 -9.45
N ASN A 64 7.59 -4.86 -10.47
CA ASN A 64 8.76 -5.01 -11.35
C ASN A 64 10.08 -4.57 -10.72
N ASN A 65 10.05 -3.71 -9.71
CA ASN A 65 11.26 -3.20 -9.09
C ASN A 65 11.37 -3.61 -7.62
N MET A 66 10.51 -3.10 -6.75
CA MET A 66 10.73 -3.16 -5.31
C MET A 66 10.54 -4.55 -4.72
N LEU A 67 9.47 -5.24 -5.08
CA LEU A 67 9.21 -6.59 -4.57
C LEU A 67 10.29 -7.59 -4.97
N ARG A 68 10.89 -7.42 -6.15
CA ARG A 68 12.03 -8.23 -6.60
C ARG A 68 13.32 -7.82 -5.92
N TRP A 69 13.59 -6.53 -5.80
CA TRP A 69 14.78 -6.03 -5.12
C TRP A 69 14.79 -6.35 -3.63
N SER A 70 13.64 -6.30 -3.00
CA SER A 70 13.48 -6.71 -1.60
C SER A 70 13.45 -8.23 -1.41
N GLN A 71 13.47 -9.01 -2.50
CA GLN A 71 13.31 -10.46 -2.48
C GLN A 71 12.00 -10.95 -1.84
N THR A 72 10.95 -10.14 -1.92
CA THR A 72 9.59 -10.53 -1.52
C THR A 72 8.99 -11.47 -2.55
N VAL A 73 9.26 -11.23 -3.83
CA VAL A 73 8.83 -12.07 -4.95
C VAL A 73 9.98 -12.49 -5.83
N ALA A 74 9.81 -13.64 -6.47
CA ALA A 74 10.67 -14.17 -7.52
C ALA A 74 9.94 -14.13 -8.86
N SER A 75 10.70 -13.99 -9.96
CA SER A 75 10.14 -14.08 -11.31
C SER A 75 9.88 -15.53 -11.68
N THR A 76 8.74 -15.80 -12.33
CA THR A 76 8.40 -17.15 -12.85
C THR A 76 9.26 -17.58 -14.02
N GLY A 77 9.99 -16.68 -14.66
CA GLY A 77 10.93 -16.94 -15.75
C GLY A 77 12.40 -16.77 -15.39
N GLY A 78 12.71 -16.58 -14.11
CA GLY A 78 14.06 -16.26 -13.62
C GLY A 78 14.25 -14.75 -13.34
N ASN A 79 15.32 -14.42 -12.64
CA ASN A 79 15.60 -13.06 -12.19
C ASN A 79 16.72 -12.36 -12.99
N GLU A 80 17.18 -12.95 -14.09
CA GLU A 80 18.29 -12.45 -14.91
C GLU A 80 18.06 -11.05 -15.49
N ASN A 81 16.81 -10.64 -15.64
CA ASN A 81 16.44 -9.33 -16.17
C ASN A 81 16.13 -8.30 -15.08
N LEU A 82 16.42 -8.57 -13.82
CA LEU A 82 16.10 -7.67 -12.71
C LEU A 82 16.65 -6.25 -12.93
N MET A 83 17.90 -6.14 -13.38
CA MET A 83 18.57 -4.86 -13.59
C MET A 83 18.02 -4.06 -14.78
N THR A 84 17.44 -4.71 -15.79
CA THR A 84 16.94 -4.03 -16.99
C THR A 84 15.56 -3.40 -16.79
N THR A 85 14.79 -3.86 -15.83
CA THR A 85 13.45 -3.32 -15.54
C THR A 85 13.49 -1.95 -14.87
N MET A 86 14.57 -1.60 -14.18
CA MET A 86 14.73 -0.29 -13.52
C MET A 86 14.80 0.90 -14.46
N SER A 87 15.08 0.71 -15.74
CA SER A 87 15.16 1.82 -16.73
C SER A 87 13.83 2.55 -16.95
N ASN A 88 12.72 1.98 -16.50
CA ASN A 88 11.39 2.56 -16.63
C ASN A 88 10.90 3.36 -15.41
N SER A 89 11.68 3.42 -14.33
CA SER A 89 11.32 4.09 -13.08
C SER A 89 11.09 5.61 -13.19
N GLY A 90 11.61 6.25 -14.24
CA GLY A 90 11.44 7.69 -14.47
C GLY A 90 10.10 8.13 -15.06
N LYS A 91 9.16 7.21 -15.29
CA LYS A 91 7.89 7.52 -15.98
C LYS A 91 6.76 7.95 -15.06
N MET A 92 6.90 7.79 -13.76
CA MET A 92 5.82 8.07 -12.82
C MET A 92 6.17 9.32 -12.00
N GLY A 93 5.32 10.34 -12.15
CA GLY A 93 5.47 11.59 -11.42
C GLY A 93 5.19 11.42 -9.92
N SER A 94 5.67 12.37 -9.14
CA SER A 94 5.42 12.43 -7.71
C SER A 94 3.93 12.63 -7.41
N GLN A 95 3.38 11.81 -6.52
CA GLN A 95 1.96 11.91 -6.11
C GLN A 95 1.69 13.13 -5.23
N VAL A 96 2.70 13.60 -4.50
CA VAL A 96 2.51 14.76 -3.62
C VAL A 96 2.01 16.00 -4.37
N TYR A 97 2.43 16.21 -5.61
CA TYR A 97 2.03 17.38 -6.39
C TYR A 97 0.54 17.37 -6.75
N ASN A 98 -0.07 16.20 -6.92
CA ASN A 98 -1.50 16.08 -7.17
C ASN A 98 -2.31 16.50 -5.94
N VAL A 99 -1.83 16.17 -4.74
CA VAL A 99 -2.43 16.59 -3.46
C VAL A 99 -2.14 18.06 -3.19
N MET A 100 -0.90 18.49 -3.37
CA MET A 100 -0.42 19.85 -3.10
C MET A 100 -1.21 20.91 -3.88
N ASN A 101 -1.57 20.63 -5.13
CA ASN A 101 -2.38 21.53 -5.93
C ASN A 101 -3.73 21.86 -5.26
N GLN A 102 -4.40 20.83 -4.72
CA GLN A 102 -5.70 21.01 -4.03
C GLN A 102 -5.53 21.69 -2.67
N VAL A 103 -4.49 21.33 -1.93
CA VAL A 103 -4.18 21.91 -0.60
C VAL A 103 -3.81 23.38 -0.72
N ASN A 104 -3.05 23.77 -1.74
CA ASN A 104 -2.68 25.17 -1.97
C ASN A 104 -3.92 26.01 -2.32
N GLU A 105 -4.80 25.51 -3.18
CA GLU A 105 -6.05 26.20 -3.51
C GLU A 105 -6.97 26.33 -2.29
N LEU A 106 -7.14 25.25 -1.52
CA LEU A 106 -7.90 25.26 -0.26
C LEU A 106 -7.34 26.33 0.69
N THR A 107 -6.04 26.33 0.90
CA THR A 107 -5.35 27.25 1.80
C THR A 107 -5.49 28.70 1.33
N TYR A 108 -5.36 28.93 0.02
CA TYR A 108 -5.54 30.25 -0.59
C TYR A 108 -6.98 30.78 -0.35
N ILE A 109 -7.99 29.98 -0.64
CA ILE A 109 -9.40 30.35 -0.45
C ILE A 109 -9.66 30.71 1.02
N VAL A 110 -9.27 29.82 1.96
CA VAL A 110 -9.48 30.06 3.38
C VAL A 110 -8.77 31.33 3.86
N ASN A 111 -7.57 31.59 3.37
CA ASN A 111 -6.77 32.73 3.83
C ASN A 111 -7.15 34.07 3.18
N THR A 112 -7.76 34.07 1.98
CA THR A 112 -7.98 35.29 1.20
C THR A 112 -9.44 35.66 1.00
N THR A 113 -10.37 34.69 1.14
CA THR A 113 -11.79 34.91 0.91
C THR A 113 -12.64 34.83 2.18
N LEU A 114 -12.07 34.32 3.28
CA LEU A 114 -12.74 34.20 4.57
C LEU A 114 -12.00 35.03 5.61
N GLU A 115 -12.75 35.58 6.56
CA GLU A 115 -12.23 36.44 7.62
C GLU A 115 -12.84 36.07 8.98
N GLY A 116 -12.15 36.45 10.07
CA GLY A 116 -12.61 36.31 11.44
C GLY A 116 -13.03 34.88 11.79
N GLU A 117 -14.23 34.73 12.35
CA GLU A 117 -14.75 33.43 12.78
C GLU A 117 -14.96 32.46 11.61
N GLU A 118 -15.42 32.94 10.45
CA GLU A 118 -15.61 32.08 9.27
C GLU A 118 -14.28 31.45 8.79
N GLN A 119 -13.17 32.20 8.84
CA GLN A 119 -11.85 31.67 8.54
C GLN A 119 -11.40 30.68 9.62
N ALA A 120 -11.62 31.00 10.89
CA ALA A 120 -11.22 30.18 12.02
C ALA A 120 -11.91 28.80 12.06
N LYS A 121 -13.11 28.67 11.49
CA LYS A 121 -13.83 27.40 11.36
C LYS A 121 -13.07 26.35 10.51
N TYR A 122 -12.12 26.77 9.69
CA TYR A 122 -11.33 25.90 8.81
C TYR A 122 -9.91 25.64 9.34
N THR A 123 -9.59 26.05 10.58
CA THR A 123 -8.25 25.89 11.16
C THR A 123 -7.83 24.42 11.20
N TYR A 124 -8.69 23.53 11.67
CA TYR A 124 -8.39 22.09 11.70
C TYR A 124 -8.26 21.52 10.29
N LEU A 125 -9.15 21.87 9.37
CA LEU A 125 -9.06 21.39 7.98
C LEU A 125 -7.74 21.76 7.32
N LYS A 126 -7.25 22.99 7.51
CA LYS A 126 -5.92 23.40 7.02
C LYS A 126 -4.79 22.60 7.66
N ALA A 127 -4.89 22.38 8.97
CA ALA A 127 -3.86 21.63 9.71
C ALA A 127 -3.72 20.19 9.20
N LEU A 128 -4.83 19.47 8.99
CA LEU A 128 -4.78 18.08 8.57
C LEU A 128 -4.38 17.85 7.09
N CYS A 129 -4.32 18.92 6.27
CA CYS A 129 -3.75 18.82 4.93
C CYS A 129 -2.23 18.60 4.95
N GLN A 130 -1.51 19.10 5.98
CA GLN A 130 -0.07 18.98 6.06
C GLN A 130 0.43 17.53 6.15
N PRO A 131 -0.06 16.69 7.08
CA PRO A 131 0.40 15.31 7.19
C PRO A 131 0.13 14.48 5.94
N LEU A 132 -0.90 14.78 5.14
CA LEU A 132 -1.13 14.12 3.84
C LEU A 132 0.00 14.41 2.85
N MET A 133 0.37 15.68 2.70
CA MET A 133 1.47 16.07 1.81
C MET A 133 2.81 15.51 2.30
N ILE A 134 3.07 15.61 3.61
CA ILE A 134 4.33 15.14 4.20
C ILE A 134 4.48 13.63 4.02
N TYR A 135 3.41 12.87 4.22
CA TYR A 135 3.42 11.43 4.02
C TYR A 135 3.92 11.04 2.62
N LEU A 136 3.38 11.68 1.58
CA LEU A 136 3.77 11.42 0.18
C LEU A 136 5.15 11.98 -0.12
N ALA A 137 5.46 13.18 0.36
CA ALA A 137 6.75 13.83 0.11
C ALA A 137 7.92 13.08 0.77
N MET A 138 7.72 12.46 1.94
CA MET A 138 8.71 11.57 2.56
C MET A 138 9.04 10.39 1.64
N TRP A 139 8.03 9.85 0.97
CA TRP A 139 8.20 8.80 -0.02
C TRP A 139 8.99 9.29 -1.24
N ASP A 140 8.63 10.45 -1.78
CA ASP A 140 9.31 11.03 -2.94
C ASP A 140 10.80 11.32 -2.65
N THR A 141 11.14 11.84 -1.47
CA THR A 141 12.55 12.10 -1.11
C THR A 141 13.35 10.84 -0.84
N ASP A 142 12.71 9.76 -0.37
CA ASP A 142 13.37 8.46 -0.23
C ASP A 142 13.84 7.95 -1.61
N MET A 143 13.13 8.33 -2.68
CA MET A 143 13.41 7.95 -4.06
C MET A 143 14.41 8.88 -4.76
N TYR A 144 14.18 10.17 -4.65
CA TYR A 144 14.81 11.17 -5.50
C TYR A 144 15.76 12.09 -4.73
N GLY A 145 15.74 12.06 -3.40
CA GLY A 145 16.51 12.98 -2.57
C GLY A 145 15.86 14.36 -2.51
N SER A 146 16.45 15.36 -3.16
CA SER A 146 15.90 16.73 -3.22
C SER A 146 14.65 16.79 -4.10
N MET A 147 13.68 17.63 -3.72
CA MET A 147 12.48 17.87 -4.51
C MET A 147 12.02 19.32 -4.41
N ALA A 148 11.28 19.80 -5.41
CA ALA A 148 10.60 21.09 -5.30
C ALA A 148 9.38 20.92 -4.36
N TYR A 149 9.41 21.56 -3.20
CA TYR A 149 8.33 21.44 -2.21
C TYR A 149 7.84 22.81 -1.72
N THR A 150 8.71 23.64 -1.17
CA THR A 150 8.31 24.91 -0.54
C THR A 150 7.76 25.94 -1.53
N GLU A 151 8.27 25.96 -2.75
CA GLU A 151 7.85 26.87 -3.82
C GLU A 151 6.98 26.19 -4.88
N ALA A 152 6.70 24.89 -4.74
CA ALA A 152 5.92 24.17 -5.73
C ALA A 152 4.47 24.63 -5.78
N TYR A 153 3.91 24.72 -6.99
CA TYR A 153 2.51 25.11 -7.24
C TYR A 153 2.11 26.49 -6.70
N GLN A 154 3.09 27.41 -6.51
CA GLN A 154 2.84 28.77 -6.01
C GLN A 154 2.63 29.81 -7.11
N ALA A 155 2.90 29.48 -8.37
CA ALA A 155 2.84 30.45 -9.48
C ALA A 155 1.47 31.14 -9.62
N ARG A 156 0.38 30.41 -9.43
CA ARG A 156 -1.00 30.94 -9.46
C ARG A 156 -1.23 32.03 -8.39
N TYR A 157 -0.53 31.95 -7.28
CA TYR A 157 -0.70 32.85 -6.12
C TYR A 157 0.37 33.94 -6.06
N GLY A 158 1.02 34.23 -7.18
CA GLY A 158 2.07 35.24 -7.27
C GLY A 158 3.48 34.74 -6.92
N GLY A 159 3.66 33.43 -6.75
CA GLY A 159 4.96 32.80 -6.55
C GLY A 159 5.73 32.55 -7.86
N THR A 160 6.83 31.84 -7.74
CA THR A 160 7.74 31.59 -8.87
C THR A 160 7.20 30.55 -9.85
N LEU A 161 7.59 30.68 -11.14
CA LEU A 161 7.39 29.64 -12.17
C LEU A 161 8.54 28.62 -12.21
N THR A 162 9.65 28.92 -11.52
CA THR A 162 10.83 28.08 -11.44
C THR A 162 11.16 27.77 -9.98
N PRO A 163 10.40 26.85 -9.35
CA PRO A 163 10.61 26.52 -7.94
C PRO A 163 12.00 25.93 -7.70
N LYS A 164 12.64 26.31 -6.59
CA LYS A 164 13.87 25.68 -6.13
C LYS A 164 13.64 24.24 -5.71
N TYR A 165 14.70 23.46 -5.73
CA TYR A 165 14.72 22.16 -5.08
C TYR A 165 15.15 22.32 -3.63
N ASP A 166 14.31 21.90 -2.71
CA ASP A 166 14.64 21.81 -1.30
C ASP A 166 15.43 20.52 -1.05
N THR A 167 16.49 20.61 -0.26
CA THR A 167 17.25 19.43 0.15
C THR A 167 16.47 18.57 1.13
N GLN A 168 16.78 17.28 1.22
CA GLN A 168 16.14 16.38 2.17
C GLN A 168 16.28 16.89 3.63
N ALA A 169 17.43 17.46 4.00
CA ALA A 169 17.65 18.03 5.31
C ALA A 169 16.70 19.22 5.61
N GLU A 170 16.59 20.19 4.67
CA GLU A 170 15.66 21.31 4.80
C GLU A 170 14.21 20.85 4.90
N LEU A 171 13.84 19.82 4.14
CA LEU A 171 12.48 19.25 4.17
C LEU A 171 12.19 18.58 5.52
N PHE A 172 13.14 17.83 6.08
CA PHE A 172 12.94 17.20 7.39
C PHE A 172 12.81 18.22 8.52
N ASP A 173 13.55 19.35 8.45
CA ASP A 173 13.40 20.47 9.39
C ASP A 173 11.99 21.08 9.29
N LEU A 174 11.52 21.32 8.08
CA LEU A 174 10.21 21.89 7.81
C LEU A 174 9.08 20.94 8.26
N TRP A 175 9.18 19.66 7.91
CA TRP A 175 8.14 18.68 8.20
C TRP A 175 8.00 18.39 9.70
N GLU A 176 9.11 18.35 10.44
CA GLU A 176 9.04 18.25 11.90
C GLU A 176 8.23 19.40 12.50
N LYS A 177 8.54 20.63 12.08
CA LYS A 177 7.82 21.82 12.52
C LYS A 177 6.33 21.74 12.14
N GLN A 178 6.01 21.47 10.88
CA GLN A 178 4.64 21.41 10.39
C GLN A 178 3.81 20.31 11.06
N LEU A 179 4.38 19.12 11.27
CA LEU A 179 3.69 18.04 11.97
C LEU A 179 3.44 18.38 13.44
N LYS A 180 4.40 19.01 14.12
CA LYS A 180 4.23 19.47 15.48
C LYS A 180 3.11 20.53 15.57
N GLU A 181 3.14 21.55 14.71
CA GLU A 181 2.10 22.59 14.64
C GLU A 181 0.72 21.98 14.34
N THR A 182 0.65 20.98 13.47
CA THR A 182 -0.59 20.25 13.18
C THR A 182 -1.13 19.55 14.44
N VAL A 183 -0.27 18.81 15.16
CA VAL A 183 -0.66 18.11 16.39
C VAL A 183 -1.12 19.10 17.46
N GLU A 184 -0.38 20.19 17.68
CA GLU A 184 -0.74 21.23 18.65
C GLU A 184 -2.06 21.92 18.26
N THR A 185 -2.27 22.20 16.97
CA THR A 185 -3.52 22.79 16.49
C THR A 185 -4.72 21.87 16.73
N LEU A 186 -4.60 20.58 16.39
CA LEU A 186 -5.70 19.62 16.55
C LEU A 186 -5.95 19.23 18.03
N ALA A 187 -4.95 19.39 18.90
CA ALA A 187 -5.07 19.10 20.32
C ALA A 187 -5.71 20.23 21.15
N ASN A 188 -5.78 21.45 20.62
CA ASN A 188 -6.26 22.62 21.34
C ASN A 188 -7.49 23.23 20.67
N ASP A 189 -8.40 23.77 21.45
CA ASP A 189 -9.55 24.50 20.95
C ASP A 189 -9.13 25.78 20.22
N VAL A 190 -9.73 26.03 19.06
CA VAL A 190 -9.60 27.32 18.36
C VAL A 190 -10.52 28.33 19.04
N THR A 191 -9.97 29.47 19.44
CA THR A 191 -10.74 30.51 20.12
C THR A 191 -10.59 31.88 19.45
N ILE A 192 -11.66 32.68 19.46
CA ILE A 192 -11.65 34.11 19.12
C ILE A 192 -12.25 34.87 20.30
N ASP A 193 -11.54 35.86 20.77
CA ASP A 193 -11.95 36.68 21.93
C ASP A 193 -12.37 35.84 23.16
N GLY A 194 -11.68 34.69 23.35
CA GLY A 194 -11.96 33.74 24.44
C GLY A 194 -13.13 32.78 24.20
N ASN A 195 -13.83 32.90 23.08
CA ASN A 195 -14.93 32.01 22.73
C ASN A 195 -14.44 30.88 21.80
N LYS A 196 -14.85 29.64 22.09
CA LYS A 196 -14.52 28.48 21.27
C LYS A 196 -15.22 28.56 19.91
N VAL A 197 -14.44 28.38 18.85
CA VAL A 197 -14.93 28.31 17.47
C VAL A 197 -15.19 26.86 17.10
N THR A 198 -16.44 26.53 16.75
CA THR A 198 -16.80 25.22 16.26
C THR A 198 -16.19 25.00 14.88
N GLN A 199 -15.35 23.98 14.74
CA GLN A 199 -14.70 23.65 13.48
C GLN A 199 -15.69 23.06 12.47
N GLN A 200 -15.42 23.23 11.18
CA GLN A 200 -16.25 22.67 10.11
C GLN A 200 -16.33 21.16 10.18
N SER A 201 -17.54 20.62 10.14
CA SER A 201 -17.72 19.18 10.02
C SER A 201 -17.35 18.70 8.63
N LEU A 202 -16.52 17.69 8.54
CA LEU A 202 -16.13 17.07 7.27
C LEU A 202 -17.07 15.90 6.89
N GLY A 203 -17.52 15.10 7.86
CA GLY A 203 -18.38 13.95 7.60
C GLY A 203 -17.87 13.10 6.43
N SER A 204 -18.75 12.82 5.47
CA SER A 204 -18.41 12.03 4.27
C SER A 204 -17.44 12.70 3.30
N GLN A 205 -17.08 13.96 3.48
CA GLN A 205 -16.01 14.63 2.73
C GLN A 205 -14.64 14.09 3.13
N ASP A 206 -14.51 13.57 4.33
CA ASP A 206 -13.35 12.81 4.79
C ASP A 206 -13.60 11.31 4.58
N ILE A 207 -13.11 10.79 3.47
CA ILE A 207 -13.27 9.37 3.09
C ILE A 207 -12.43 8.40 3.94
N ILE A 208 -11.58 8.90 4.84
CA ILE A 208 -10.69 8.10 5.68
C ILE A 208 -11.27 7.94 7.09
N TYR A 209 -11.44 9.05 7.81
CA TYR A 209 -11.84 9.05 9.23
C TYR A 209 -13.21 9.67 9.48
N GLN A 210 -13.97 9.98 8.42
CA GLN A 210 -15.33 10.54 8.50
C GLN A 210 -15.41 11.84 9.32
N GLY A 211 -14.34 12.62 9.30
CA GLY A 211 -14.23 13.90 9.99
C GLY A 211 -13.81 13.80 11.46
N ASP A 212 -13.31 12.64 11.90
CA ASP A 212 -12.74 12.50 13.24
C ASP A 212 -11.36 13.16 13.32
N TYR A 213 -11.32 14.38 13.83
CA TYR A 213 -10.09 15.14 14.01
C TYR A 213 -9.11 14.51 15.01
N THR A 214 -9.60 13.69 15.95
CA THR A 214 -8.73 12.98 16.90
C THR A 214 -7.91 11.91 16.21
N LYS A 215 -8.49 11.22 15.24
CA LYS A 215 -7.75 10.24 14.41
C LYS A 215 -6.72 10.92 13.52
N TRP A 216 -7.06 12.08 12.96
CA TRP A 216 -6.09 12.89 12.21
C TRP A 216 -4.93 13.39 13.08
N LEU A 217 -5.19 13.76 14.34
CA LEU A 217 -4.15 14.09 15.30
C LEU A 217 -3.22 12.89 15.54
N LYS A 218 -3.80 11.72 15.81
CA LYS A 218 -3.03 10.48 16.01
C LYS A 218 -2.20 10.13 14.77
N PHE A 219 -2.76 10.27 13.56
CA PHE A 219 -2.06 10.07 12.30
C PHE A 219 -0.84 11.01 12.18
N ALA A 220 -1.04 12.32 12.37
CA ALA A 220 0.01 13.32 12.29
C ALA A 220 1.13 13.08 13.32
N ASN A 221 0.75 12.74 14.55
CA ASN A 221 1.71 12.47 15.63
C ASN A 221 2.49 11.15 15.40
N SER A 222 1.83 10.14 14.87
CA SER A 222 2.47 8.88 14.46
C SER A 222 3.45 9.09 13.28
N LEU A 223 3.13 10.02 12.40
CA LEU A 223 4.03 10.40 11.31
C LEU A 223 5.32 11.09 11.82
N ARG A 224 5.27 11.77 12.99
CA ARG A 224 6.48 12.28 13.68
C ARG A 224 7.40 11.15 14.12
N LEU A 225 6.85 10.04 14.61
CA LEU A 225 7.67 8.86 14.95
C LEU A 225 8.33 8.27 13.71
N LYS A 226 7.62 8.22 12.60
CA LYS A 226 8.16 7.79 11.30
C LYS A 226 9.29 8.70 10.81
N LEU A 227 9.18 10.01 11.02
CA LEU A 227 10.23 10.98 10.73
C LEU A 227 11.46 10.74 11.63
N ALA A 228 11.24 10.55 12.94
CA ALA A 228 12.30 10.29 13.91
C ALA A 228 13.11 9.04 13.58
N VAL A 229 12.45 7.94 13.19
CA VAL A 229 13.11 6.70 12.76
C VAL A 229 14.03 6.93 11.54
N ARG A 230 13.68 7.85 10.64
CA ARG A 230 14.55 8.20 9.51
C ARG A 230 15.76 9.03 9.91
N LEU A 231 15.61 9.87 10.92
CA LEU A 231 16.67 10.75 11.43
C LEU A 231 17.64 10.06 12.39
N ILE A 232 17.25 8.95 13.01
CA ILE A 232 17.97 8.37 14.17
C ILE A 232 19.44 8.04 13.90
N ASN A 233 19.80 7.71 12.68
CA ASN A 233 21.18 7.38 12.30
C ASN A 233 22.00 8.63 11.91
N GLU A 234 21.34 9.71 11.51
CA GLU A 234 21.99 10.96 11.11
C GLU A 234 22.12 11.91 12.32
N ASP A 235 21.06 12.02 13.12
CA ASP A 235 20.99 12.86 14.30
C ASP A 235 20.13 12.19 15.38
N LYS A 236 20.79 11.35 16.17
CA LYS A 236 20.14 10.56 17.23
C LYS A 236 19.47 11.43 18.28
N ASP A 237 20.13 12.49 18.74
CA ASP A 237 19.62 13.34 19.81
C ASP A 237 18.36 14.08 19.35
N ARG A 238 18.38 14.61 18.15
CA ARG A 238 17.21 15.24 17.52
C ARG A 238 16.06 14.23 17.38
N ALA A 239 16.33 13.05 16.83
CA ALA A 239 15.32 12.01 16.67
C ALA A 239 14.66 11.64 18.01
N LEU A 240 15.46 11.42 19.06
CA LEU A 240 14.94 11.10 20.39
C LEU A 240 14.17 12.27 21.02
N ASN A 241 14.53 13.52 20.74
CA ASN A 241 13.77 14.69 21.19
C ASN A 241 12.40 14.78 20.51
N ILE A 242 12.32 14.48 19.20
CA ILE A 242 11.04 14.38 18.48
C ILE A 242 10.15 13.32 19.14
N VAL A 243 10.72 12.16 19.47
CA VAL A 243 9.97 11.06 20.10
C VAL A 243 9.44 11.44 21.47
N ARG A 244 10.28 12.09 22.31
CA ARG A 244 9.86 12.58 23.64
C ARG A 244 8.75 13.64 23.55
N ASP A 245 8.82 14.50 22.54
CA ASP A 245 7.78 15.50 22.34
C ASP A 245 6.49 14.86 21.80
N ALA A 246 6.59 13.90 20.88
CA ALA A 246 5.46 13.13 20.39
C ALA A 246 4.74 12.34 21.49
N ALA A 247 5.48 11.84 22.49
CA ALA A 247 4.90 11.10 23.61
C ALA A 247 3.94 11.92 24.50
N LYS A 248 3.89 13.25 24.35
CA LYS A 248 2.93 14.12 25.04
C LYS A 248 1.52 14.09 24.45
N TYR A 249 1.35 13.55 23.28
CA TYR A 249 0.11 13.51 22.53
C TYR A 249 -0.25 12.08 22.12
N PRO A 250 -1.53 11.77 21.87
CA PRO A 250 -1.93 10.45 21.43
C PRO A 250 -1.34 10.09 20.07
N ILE A 251 -1.00 8.82 19.91
CA ILE A 251 -0.58 8.19 18.64
C ILE A 251 -1.62 7.16 18.21
N MET A 252 -1.49 6.60 17.03
CA MET A 252 -2.32 5.47 16.59
C MET A 252 -2.11 4.27 17.50
N ASP A 253 -3.19 3.73 18.07
CA ASP A 253 -3.17 2.70 19.10
C ASP A 253 -4.25 1.62 18.96
N GLY A 254 -4.93 1.56 17.83
CA GLY A 254 -5.95 0.56 17.51
C GLY A 254 -6.19 0.46 16.00
N LEU A 255 -6.84 -0.64 15.58
CA LEU A 255 -7.22 -0.86 14.16
C LEU A 255 -8.16 0.20 13.60
N GLU A 256 -8.87 0.91 14.47
CA GLU A 256 -9.77 2.01 14.12
C GLU A 256 -9.02 3.30 13.80
N ASP A 257 -7.75 3.40 14.20
CA ASP A 257 -6.86 4.50 13.88
C ASP A 257 -6.10 4.28 12.57
N ASP A 258 -6.07 3.03 12.06
CA ASP A 258 -5.35 2.67 10.86
C ASP A 258 -5.89 3.41 9.63
N PHE A 259 -4.98 3.89 8.80
CA PHE A 259 -5.32 4.59 7.57
C PHE A 259 -5.67 3.58 6.47
N PHE A 260 -6.91 3.08 6.49
CA PHE A 260 -7.48 2.28 5.40
C PHE A 260 -8.06 3.20 4.33
N TYR A 261 -7.59 3.04 3.11
CA TYR A 261 -8.01 3.83 1.97
C TYR A 261 -8.88 2.98 1.03
N ASN A 262 -10.13 3.41 0.83
CA ASN A 262 -11.00 2.78 -0.15
C ASN A 262 -10.63 3.27 -1.56
N LYS A 263 -9.83 2.49 -2.26
CA LYS A 263 -9.36 2.79 -3.62
C LYS A 263 -10.49 2.82 -4.65
N SER A 264 -11.58 2.09 -4.38
CA SER A 264 -12.77 2.08 -5.23
C SER A 264 -13.64 3.32 -5.10
N ALA A 265 -13.40 4.17 -4.10
CA ALA A 265 -14.11 5.46 -3.95
C ALA A 265 -13.62 6.51 -4.96
N THR A 266 -12.59 6.21 -5.74
CA THR A 266 -12.04 7.10 -6.76
C THR A 266 -12.10 6.45 -8.13
N ASP A 267 -12.29 7.24 -9.19
CA ASP A 267 -12.33 6.76 -10.58
C ASP A 267 -10.95 6.35 -11.12
N ARG A 268 -9.90 6.38 -10.29
CA ARG A 268 -8.53 6.08 -10.70
C ARG A 268 -8.25 4.59 -10.86
N HIS A 269 -9.06 3.76 -10.22
CA HIS A 269 -8.90 2.31 -10.20
C HIS A 269 -10.03 1.65 -10.98
N MET A 270 -9.80 1.45 -12.29
CA MET A 270 -10.76 0.78 -13.15
C MET A 270 -10.80 -0.72 -12.84
N PRO A 271 -12.00 -1.34 -12.76
CA PRO A 271 -12.12 -2.78 -12.62
C PRO A 271 -11.51 -3.49 -13.83
N GLY A 272 -10.76 -4.55 -13.58
CA GLY A 272 -10.17 -5.37 -14.65
C GLY A 272 -8.86 -4.81 -15.21
N GLY A 273 -8.20 -3.89 -14.50
CA GLY A 273 -6.82 -3.54 -14.78
C GLY A 273 -5.94 -4.80 -14.76
N ASN A 274 -5.04 -4.93 -15.73
CA ASN A 274 -4.14 -6.07 -15.86
C ASN A 274 -2.75 -5.79 -15.27
N SER A 275 -2.67 -4.85 -14.37
CA SER A 275 -1.40 -4.41 -13.77
C SER A 275 -0.64 -5.52 -13.05
N MET A 276 -1.32 -6.60 -12.66
CA MET A 276 -0.73 -7.71 -11.93
C MET A 276 -0.85 -9.07 -12.64
N ASP A 277 -1.10 -9.09 -13.94
CA ASP A 277 -1.23 -10.37 -14.72
C ASP A 277 0.03 -11.25 -14.64
N ASN A 278 1.20 -10.66 -14.47
CA ASN A 278 2.46 -11.36 -14.31
C ASN A 278 3.05 -11.15 -12.90
N ARG A 279 2.33 -11.58 -11.89
CA ARG A 279 2.58 -11.35 -10.46
C ARG A 279 3.86 -11.97 -9.91
N GLY A 280 4.47 -12.90 -10.62
CA GLY A 280 5.53 -13.72 -10.07
C GLY A 280 5.03 -14.65 -8.97
N ALA A 281 5.94 -15.17 -8.19
CA ALA A 281 5.66 -15.98 -7.01
C ALA A 281 6.31 -15.37 -5.77
N GLY A 282 5.85 -15.73 -4.59
CA GLY A 282 6.56 -15.42 -3.35
C GLY A 282 7.98 -15.98 -3.41
N SER A 283 8.96 -15.27 -2.84
CA SER A 283 10.29 -15.80 -2.73
C SER A 283 10.32 -17.02 -1.80
N MET A 284 11.12 -18.03 -2.16
CA MET A 284 11.25 -19.26 -1.37
C MET A 284 11.69 -18.94 0.06
N GLN A 285 12.62 -17.99 0.22
CA GLN A 285 13.17 -17.61 1.52
C GLN A 285 12.07 -17.03 2.43
N LEU A 286 11.28 -16.08 1.92
CA LEU A 286 10.22 -15.46 2.71
C LEU A 286 9.09 -16.45 3.03
N ILE A 287 8.64 -17.21 2.03
CA ILE A 287 7.59 -18.22 2.24
C ILE A 287 8.02 -19.27 3.26
N ASN A 288 9.22 -19.83 3.12
CA ASN A 288 9.74 -20.83 4.05
C ASN A 288 9.86 -20.27 5.48
N PHE A 289 10.37 -19.04 5.62
CA PHE A 289 10.42 -18.37 6.91
C PHE A 289 9.02 -18.24 7.55
N MET A 290 8.03 -17.77 6.78
CA MET A 290 6.67 -17.62 7.30
C MET A 290 6.00 -18.96 7.63
N LEU A 291 6.30 -20.03 6.87
CA LEU A 291 5.82 -21.38 7.16
C LEU A 291 6.47 -21.98 8.40
N GLU A 292 7.79 -21.80 8.58
CA GLU A 292 8.52 -22.29 9.76
C GLU A 292 7.96 -21.71 11.06
N HIS A 293 7.62 -20.43 11.05
CA HIS A 293 7.08 -19.73 12.22
C HIS A 293 5.54 -19.71 12.28
N PHE A 294 4.87 -20.36 11.33
CA PHE A 294 3.41 -20.34 11.21
C PHE A 294 2.83 -18.92 11.23
N ASP A 295 3.45 -18.03 10.47
CA ASP A 295 3.00 -16.64 10.34
C ASP A 295 1.75 -16.56 9.45
N PRO A 296 0.57 -16.23 10.02
CA PRO A 296 -0.68 -16.28 9.26
C PRO A 296 -0.78 -15.20 8.16
N ARG A 297 0.10 -14.18 8.17
CA ARG A 297 0.12 -13.14 7.14
C ARG A 297 0.47 -13.68 5.76
N ILE A 298 1.15 -14.84 5.69
CA ILE A 298 1.44 -15.53 4.42
C ILE A 298 0.19 -15.69 3.55
N ARG A 299 -0.96 -15.98 4.17
CA ARG A 299 -2.24 -16.25 3.49
C ARG A 299 -2.88 -15.00 2.88
N VAL A 300 -2.45 -13.82 3.33
CA VAL A 300 -2.88 -12.54 2.78
C VAL A 300 -1.88 -12.05 1.73
N PHE A 301 -0.59 -12.34 1.93
CA PHE A 301 0.48 -11.91 1.02
C PHE A 301 0.51 -12.71 -0.28
N PHE A 302 0.26 -14.01 -0.17
CA PHE A 302 0.34 -14.94 -1.29
C PHE A 302 -0.96 -15.73 -1.43
N GLU A 303 -1.30 -16.08 -2.66
CA GLU A 303 -2.41 -16.99 -2.93
C GLU A 303 -1.98 -18.44 -2.72
N LYS A 304 -2.92 -19.31 -2.38
CA LYS A 304 -2.69 -20.76 -2.40
C LYS A 304 -2.27 -21.18 -3.80
N ASN A 305 -1.36 -22.16 -3.93
CA ASN A 305 -1.06 -22.78 -5.21
C ASN A 305 -2.27 -23.52 -5.79
N ASP A 306 -2.20 -23.95 -7.05
CA ASP A 306 -3.31 -24.59 -7.73
C ASP A 306 -3.55 -26.06 -7.32
N TYR A 307 -2.62 -26.67 -6.58
CA TYR A 307 -2.67 -28.10 -6.25
C TYR A 307 -3.59 -28.36 -5.02
N ASN A 308 -4.90 -28.23 -5.23
CA ASN A 308 -5.90 -28.72 -4.28
C ASN A 308 -6.14 -30.23 -4.45
N SER A 309 -7.03 -30.84 -3.66
CA SER A 309 -7.27 -32.29 -3.72
C SER A 309 -7.78 -32.76 -5.09
N ILE A 310 -8.55 -31.91 -5.78
CA ILE A 310 -9.11 -32.19 -7.11
C ILE A 310 -8.00 -32.26 -8.15
N VAL A 311 -7.09 -31.28 -8.11
CA VAL A 311 -5.94 -31.22 -9.03
C VAL A 311 -4.95 -32.34 -8.77
N VAL A 312 -4.61 -32.60 -7.51
CA VAL A 312 -3.75 -33.74 -7.14
C VAL A 312 -4.33 -35.06 -7.64
N GLN A 313 -5.63 -35.29 -7.45
CA GLN A 313 -6.28 -36.50 -7.95
C GLN A 313 -6.24 -36.59 -9.49
N ALA A 314 -6.40 -35.45 -10.18
CA ALA A 314 -6.34 -35.41 -11.65
C ALA A 314 -4.98 -35.85 -12.19
N PHE A 315 -3.87 -35.46 -11.52
CA PHE A 315 -2.52 -35.92 -11.86
C PHE A 315 -2.37 -37.44 -11.65
N TYR A 316 -2.89 -37.96 -10.53
CA TYR A 316 -2.87 -39.40 -10.24
C TYR A 316 -3.69 -40.19 -11.24
N ASP A 317 -4.88 -39.73 -11.61
CA ASP A 317 -5.75 -40.40 -12.59
C ASP A 317 -5.11 -40.52 -13.98
N LYS A 318 -4.21 -39.60 -14.33
CA LYS A 318 -3.46 -39.61 -15.59
C LYS A 318 -2.08 -40.27 -15.46
N GLY A 319 -1.71 -40.77 -14.27
CA GLY A 319 -0.39 -41.35 -14.02
C GLY A 319 0.74 -40.34 -14.16
N GLN A 320 0.45 -39.06 -13.96
CA GLN A 320 1.42 -38.00 -14.04
C GLN A 320 2.08 -37.75 -12.66
N ARG A 321 3.33 -37.33 -12.68
CA ARG A 321 4.09 -36.97 -11.50
C ARG A 321 3.67 -35.61 -10.99
N LEU A 322 3.47 -35.47 -9.68
CA LEU A 322 3.39 -34.16 -9.01
C LEU A 322 4.79 -33.56 -8.85
N PRO A 323 4.90 -32.22 -8.72
CA PRO A 323 6.13 -31.62 -8.20
C PRO A 323 6.50 -32.25 -6.84
N SER A 324 7.80 -32.50 -6.62
CA SER A 324 8.29 -33.23 -5.44
C SER A 324 7.81 -32.59 -4.14
N PHE A 325 7.93 -31.28 -4.02
CA PHE A 325 7.53 -30.51 -2.84
C PHE A 325 5.99 -30.49 -2.60
N VAL A 326 5.17 -30.74 -3.64
CA VAL A 326 3.72 -30.98 -3.48
C VAL A 326 3.49 -32.41 -3.00
N GLU A 327 4.10 -33.41 -3.67
CA GLU A 327 3.94 -34.83 -3.35
C GLU A 327 4.31 -35.15 -1.90
N GLU A 328 5.37 -34.50 -1.37
CA GLU A 328 5.84 -34.68 0.01
C GLU A 328 4.78 -34.37 1.07
N ASN A 329 3.80 -33.52 0.75
CA ASN A 329 2.72 -33.10 1.67
C ASN A 329 1.41 -33.88 1.46
N VAL A 330 1.35 -34.79 0.50
CA VAL A 330 0.15 -35.56 0.20
C VAL A 330 0.12 -36.89 0.95
N ILE A 331 -1.06 -37.23 1.49
CA ILE A 331 -1.40 -38.57 1.95
C ILE A 331 -2.18 -39.25 0.83
N SER A 332 -1.67 -40.36 0.32
CA SER A 332 -2.32 -41.15 -0.73
C SER A 332 -2.31 -42.63 -0.41
N GLU A 333 -3.27 -43.37 -0.97
CA GLU A 333 -3.37 -44.82 -0.88
C GLU A 333 -3.55 -45.43 -2.27
N GLU A 334 -3.06 -46.64 -2.46
CA GLU A 334 -3.35 -47.43 -3.64
C GLU A 334 -4.68 -48.17 -3.49
N VAL A 335 -5.67 -47.87 -4.35
CA VAL A 335 -6.97 -48.52 -4.38
C VAL A 335 -7.19 -49.08 -5.78
N ASN A 336 -7.29 -50.42 -5.90
CA ASN A 336 -7.45 -51.11 -7.18
C ASN A 336 -6.39 -50.72 -8.24
N GLY A 337 -5.11 -50.58 -7.80
CA GLY A 337 -4.00 -50.23 -8.68
C GLY A 337 -3.99 -48.77 -9.14
N LYS A 338 -4.76 -47.90 -8.46
CA LYS A 338 -4.78 -46.45 -8.71
C LYS A 338 -4.43 -45.70 -7.42
N LYS A 339 -3.58 -44.69 -7.54
CA LYS A 339 -3.26 -43.78 -6.45
C LYS A 339 -4.41 -42.84 -6.18
N VAL A 340 -4.86 -42.78 -4.93
CA VAL A 340 -6.03 -41.98 -4.51
C VAL A 340 -5.59 -41.01 -3.42
N PHE A 341 -5.92 -39.72 -3.58
CA PHE A 341 -5.71 -38.71 -2.57
C PHE A 341 -6.59 -38.95 -1.36
N LYS A 342 -6.01 -38.88 -0.15
CA LYS A 342 -6.71 -39.10 1.12
C LYS A 342 -6.66 -37.89 2.06
N GLY A 343 -5.73 -36.99 1.86
CA GLY A 343 -5.57 -35.82 2.72
C GLY A 343 -4.19 -35.20 2.64
N TRP A 344 -3.98 -34.24 3.51
CA TRP A 344 -2.72 -33.54 3.65
C TRP A 344 -1.97 -34.01 4.90
N LYS A 345 -0.65 -34.14 4.79
CA LYS A 345 0.19 -34.33 5.98
C LYS A 345 0.19 -33.08 6.87
N ALA A 346 0.53 -33.26 8.14
CA ALA A 346 0.73 -32.13 9.04
C ALA A 346 1.76 -31.15 8.46
N PRO A 347 1.55 -29.85 8.58
CA PRO A 347 0.52 -29.19 9.36
C PRO A 347 -0.88 -29.12 8.70
N GLY A 348 -1.05 -29.57 7.46
CA GLY A 348 -2.30 -29.56 6.73
C GLY A 348 -2.64 -28.22 6.08
N GLU A 349 -3.84 -28.11 5.51
CA GLU A 349 -4.39 -26.85 4.99
C GLU A 349 -4.52 -25.81 6.12
N PRO A 350 -4.29 -24.51 5.84
CA PRO A 350 -3.87 -23.97 4.54
C PRO A 350 -2.34 -24.02 4.27
N TRP A 351 -1.54 -24.41 5.25
CA TRP A 351 -0.09 -24.27 5.27
C TRP A 351 0.62 -25.01 4.14
N VAL A 352 0.13 -26.20 3.79
CA VAL A 352 0.72 -27.06 2.74
C VAL A 352 0.45 -26.55 1.30
N ARG A 353 -0.19 -25.41 1.17
CA ARG A 353 -0.56 -24.84 -0.12
C ARG A 353 0.29 -23.63 -0.51
N TYR A 354 1.37 -23.34 0.23
CA TYR A 354 2.24 -22.20 -0.04
C TYR A 354 3.64 -22.68 -0.41
N TYR A 355 4.10 -22.33 -1.61
CA TYR A 355 5.42 -22.61 -2.13
C TYR A 355 6.01 -21.38 -2.82
N GLY A 356 7.26 -21.08 -2.50
CA GLY A 356 8.02 -19.99 -3.11
C GLY A 356 8.88 -20.44 -4.29
N LEU A 357 9.27 -19.49 -5.11
CA LEU A 357 10.30 -19.71 -6.13
C LEU A 357 11.66 -19.22 -5.64
N PRO A 358 12.76 -19.89 -6.06
CA PRO A 358 14.11 -19.43 -5.83
C PRO A 358 14.35 -18.01 -6.38
N THR A 359 15.11 -17.19 -5.66
CA THR A 359 15.47 -15.83 -6.07
C THR A 359 16.81 -15.73 -6.78
N GLU A 360 17.58 -16.81 -6.80
CA GLU A 360 18.88 -16.91 -7.46
C GLU A 360 18.72 -16.65 -8.96
N VAL A 361 19.70 -15.94 -9.53
CA VAL A 361 19.67 -15.60 -10.98
C VAL A 361 19.67 -16.84 -11.83
N GLU A 362 20.46 -17.86 -11.44
CA GLU A 362 20.64 -19.11 -12.15
C GLU A 362 19.43 -20.04 -12.10
N ALA A 363 18.51 -19.83 -11.15
CA ALA A 363 17.35 -20.71 -10.98
C ALA A 363 16.46 -20.76 -12.24
N GLY A 364 16.40 -19.66 -12.99
CA GLY A 364 15.74 -19.63 -14.29
C GLY A 364 16.39 -20.50 -15.37
N LEU A 365 17.60 -21.03 -15.14
CA LEU A 365 18.34 -21.91 -16.04
C LEU A 365 18.21 -23.38 -15.60
N ALA A 366 16.98 -23.83 -15.29
CA ALA A 366 16.70 -25.14 -14.73
C ALA A 366 17.19 -26.33 -15.59
N ASP A 367 17.43 -26.12 -16.87
CA ASP A 367 18.08 -27.09 -17.78
C ASP A 367 19.58 -27.27 -17.49
N GLN A 368 20.25 -26.26 -16.94
CA GLN A 368 21.64 -26.32 -16.48
C GLN A 368 21.74 -26.64 -14.98
N HIS A 369 20.65 -26.38 -14.22
CA HIS A 369 20.51 -26.54 -12.79
C HIS A 369 19.33 -27.48 -12.48
N PRO A 370 19.52 -28.82 -12.55
CA PRO A 370 18.46 -29.82 -12.38
C PRO A 370 17.73 -29.73 -11.05
N GLU A 371 18.38 -29.20 -10.01
CA GLU A 371 17.78 -28.95 -8.69
C GLU A 371 16.59 -28.00 -8.71
N TYR A 372 16.50 -27.15 -9.73
CA TYR A 372 15.38 -26.20 -9.91
C TYR A 372 14.31 -26.71 -10.90
N ALA A 373 14.47 -27.91 -11.47
CA ALA A 373 13.58 -28.40 -12.53
C ALA A 373 12.10 -28.47 -12.11
N ASP A 374 11.82 -28.79 -10.85
CA ASP A 374 10.45 -28.88 -10.32
C ASP A 374 9.81 -27.50 -10.07
N TYR A 375 10.61 -26.42 -10.04
CA TYR A 375 10.11 -25.05 -9.85
C TYR A 375 9.82 -24.33 -11.16
N PHE A 376 10.44 -24.73 -12.26
CA PHE A 376 10.31 -24.07 -13.56
C PHE A 376 10.01 -25.09 -14.66
N ASP A 377 8.77 -25.09 -15.16
CA ASP A 377 8.36 -25.97 -16.28
C ASP A 377 8.72 -25.36 -17.63
N LYS A 378 10.02 -25.27 -17.96
CA LYS A 378 10.48 -24.70 -19.24
C LYS A 378 9.97 -25.46 -20.48
N ALA A 379 9.75 -26.77 -20.34
CA ALA A 379 9.18 -27.57 -21.43
C ALA A 379 7.66 -27.41 -21.55
N GLY A 380 7.01 -26.76 -20.58
CA GLY A 380 5.58 -26.54 -20.54
C GLY A 380 4.76 -27.83 -20.45
N LYS A 381 5.27 -28.85 -19.78
CA LYS A 381 4.65 -30.19 -19.71
C LYS A 381 4.41 -30.72 -18.31
N LEU A 382 5.19 -30.28 -17.32
CA LEU A 382 5.16 -30.84 -15.96
C LEU A 382 3.89 -30.47 -15.21
N TRP A 383 3.33 -29.30 -15.50
CA TRP A 383 2.19 -28.73 -14.76
C TRP A 383 0.88 -28.84 -15.52
N LYS A 384 0.86 -29.58 -16.65
CA LYS A 384 -0.31 -29.72 -17.51
C LYS A 384 -0.96 -31.09 -17.37
N VAL A 385 -2.27 -31.06 -17.32
CA VAL A 385 -3.09 -32.26 -17.33
C VAL A 385 -4.05 -32.21 -18.51
N SER A 386 -4.13 -33.28 -19.29
CA SER A 386 -5.08 -33.39 -20.38
C SER A 386 -6.51 -33.37 -19.89
N ASP A 387 -7.37 -32.63 -20.58
CA ASP A 387 -8.79 -32.57 -20.29
C ASP A 387 -9.44 -33.96 -20.46
N LYS A 388 -10.63 -34.13 -19.86
CA LYS A 388 -11.33 -35.44 -19.90
C LYS A 388 -11.54 -35.95 -21.30
N ASP A 389 -11.80 -35.06 -22.24
CA ASP A 389 -12.10 -35.39 -23.64
C ASP A 389 -10.85 -35.49 -24.53
N GLY A 390 -9.66 -35.24 -23.97
CA GLY A 390 -8.39 -35.27 -24.72
C GLY A 390 -8.21 -34.13 -25.71
N ASN A 391 -9.10 -33.15 -25.75
CA ASN A 391 -9.10 -32.04 -26.70
C ASN A 391 -8.36 -30.79 -26.22
N GLY A 392 -7.81 -30.78 -25.00
CA GLY A 392 -7.12 -29.67 -24.41
C GLY A 392 -6.24 -30.10 -23.24
N GLU A 393 -5.49 -29.13 -22.71
CA GLU A 393 -4.67 -29.28 -21.52
C GLU A 393 -4.93 -28.12 -20.58
N THR A 394 -5.04 -28.40 -19.28
CA THR A 394 -5.14 -27.39 -18.22
C THR A 394 -3.81 -27.29 -17.50
N THR A 395 -3.30 -26.07 -17.33
CA THR A 395 -2.06 -25.79 -16.59
C THR A 395 -2.39 -25.44 -15.15
N TYR A 396 -1.64 -26.02 -14.20
CA TYR A 396 -1.73 -25.75 -12.77
C TYR A 396 -0.38 -25.33 -12.24
N TYR A 397 -0.33 -24.23 -11.51
CA TYR A 397 0.91 -23.66 -10.98
C TYR A 397 1.19 -24.14 -9.57
N PRO A 398 2.39 -24.75 -9.31
CA PRO A 398 2.72 -25.31 -8.00
C PRO A 398 3.24 -24.27 -6.99
N TYR A 399 3.48 -23.05 -7.42
CA TYR A 399 3.96 -21.96 -6.57
C TYR A 399 2.82 -21.02 -6.16
N SER A 400 3.06 -20.26 -5.10
CA SER A 400 2.11 -19.27 -4.57
C SER A 400 2.38 -17.90 -5.18
N PRO A 401 1.51 -17.41 -6.07
CA PRO A 401 1.68 -16.08 -6.64
C PRO A 401 1.39 -15.02 -5.59
N LEU A 402 1.92 -13.81 -5.84
CA LEU A 402 1.56 -12.63 -5.05
C LEU A 402 0.03 -12.42 -5.10
N ASN A 403 -0.56 -12.16 -3.94
CA ASN A 403 -2.00 -12.00 -3.85
C ASN A 403 -2.44 -10.70 -4.54
N GLN A 404 -3.04 -10.84 -5.72
CA GLN A 404 -3.44 -9.69 -6.54
C GLN A 404 -4.54 -8.83 -5.88
N TYR A 405 -5.36 -9.41 -4.99
CA TYR A 405 -6.43 -8.67 -4.30
C TYR A 405 -5.90 -7.63 -3.32
N MET A 406 -4.61 -7.66 -3.05
CA MET A 406 -3.93 -6.63 -2.25
C MET A 406 -3.47 -5.43 -3.09
N PHE A 407 -3.41 -5.57 -4.42
CA PHE A 407 -2.79 -4.58 -5.32
C PHE A 407 -3.72 -4.10 -6.42
N ASP A 408 -4.74 -4.88 -6.78
CA ASP A 408 -5.62 -4.60 -7.90
C ASP A 408 -7.04 -5.12 -7.64
N LYS A 409 -8.01 -4.52 -8.32
CA LYS A 409 -9.40 -4.96 -8.30
C LYS A 409 -9.66 -5.92 -9.43
N LYS A 410 -9.71 -7.21 -9.14
CA LYS A 410 -10.03 -8.20 -10.18
C LYS A 410 -11.52 -8.41 -10.34
N VAL A 411 -11.96 -8.43 -11.60
CA VAL A 411 -13.37 -8.64 -11.96
C VAL A 411 -13.72 -10.13 -11.99
N ILE A 412 -12.75 -10.97 -12.38
CA ILE A 412 -12.95 -12.41 -12.53
C ILE A 412 -11.87 -13.13 -11.76
N ILE A 413 -12.27 -14.07 -10.93
CA ILE A 413 -11.39 -14.88 -10.10
C ILE A 413 -11.49 -16.32 -10.56
N ASP A 414 -10.37 -16.89 -10.98
CA ASP A 414 -10.28 -18.28 -11.39
C ASP A 414 -9.82 -19.15 -10.22
N TYR A 415 -10.61 -20.15 -9.88
CA TYR A 415 -10.22 -21.19 -8.91
C TYR A 415 -9.72 -22.44 -9.61
N PRO A 416 -8.76 -23.18 -9.01
CA PRO A 416 -8.36 -24.47 -9.52
C PRO A 416 -9.51 -25.48 -9.48
N VAL A 417 -9.85 -26.01 -10.65
CA VAL A 417 -10.92 -27.03 -10.86
C VAL A 417 -10.36 -28.22 -11.61
N ALA A 418 -11.15 -29.26 -11.77
CA ALA A 418 -10.77 -30.43 -12.56
C ALA A 418 -10.42 -30.03 -14.01
N PRO A 419 -9.49 -30.73 -14.70
CA PRO A 419 -9.11 -30.46 -16.07
C PRO A 419 -10.33 -30.45 -17.01
N GLY A 420 -10.44 -29.40 -17.83
CA GLY A 420 -11.55 -29.20 -18.74
C GLY A 420 -12.88 -28.79 -18.10
N ALA A 421 -12.94 -28.68 -16.78
CA ALA A 421 -14.13 -28.13 -16.10
C ALA A 421 -14.21 -26.60 -16.27
N PRO A 422 -15.43 -26.04 -16.32
CA PRO A 422 -15.59 -24.59 -16.30
C PRO A 422 -14.95 -24.02 -15.04
N LYS A 423 -14.16 -22.95 -15.21
CA LYS A 423 -13.57 -22.24 -14.08
C LYS A 423 -14.66 -21.57 -13.26
N VAL A 424 -14.50 -21.58 -11.94
CA VAL A 424 -15.37 -20.81 -11.04
C VAL A 424 -15.00 -19.35 -11.16
N GLN A 425 -15.96 -18.52 -11.51
CA GLN A 425 -15.76 -17.09 -11.69
C GLN A 425 -16.59 -16.31 -10.67
N ILE A 426 -15.96 -15.36 -10.01
CA ILE A 426 -16.64 -14.39 -9.17
C ILE A 426 -16.70 -13.09 -9.96
N THR A 427 -17.93 -12.64 -10.23
CA THR A 427 -18.17 -11.44 -11.03
C THR A 427 -18.55 -10.22 -10.18
N ASP A 428 -18.66 -10.39 -8.86
CA ASP A 428 -19.03 -9.30 -7.98
C ASP A 428 -17.89 -8.31 -7.83
N LEU A 429 -18.19 -7.05 -8.08
CA LEU A 429 -17.24 -5.94 -7.94
C LEU A 429 -17.23 -5.45 -6.49
N TYR A 430 -16.39 -6.05 -5.66
CA TYR A 430 -16.20 -5.58 -4.30
C TYR A 430 -15.37 -4.30 -4.25
N ALA A 431 -15.54 -3.53 -3.19
CA ALA A 431 -14.64 -2.44 -2.89
C ALA A 431 -13.21 -2.98 -2.65
N TRP A 432 -12.22 -2.17 -2.99
CA TRP A 432 -10.82 -2.51 -2.81
C TRP A 432 -10.14 -1.48 -1.91
N TYR A 433 -9.46 -1.97 -0.88
CA TYR A 433 -8.83 -1.16 0.15
C TYR A 433 -7.31 -1.35 0.15
N GLY A 434 -6.58 -0.26 0.42
CA GLY A 434 -5.18 -0.28 0.78
C GLY A 434 -4.97 0.19 2.22
N LEU A 435 -3.90 -0.26 2.85
CA LEU A 435 -3.46 0.21 4.17
C LEU A 435 -2.23 1.09 3.99
N TYR A 436 -2.22 2.27 4.60
CA TYR A 436 -1.10 3.22 4.48
C TYR A 436 -0.28 3.30 5.77
N LEU A 437 -0.67 4.10 6.73
CA LEU A 437 -0.03 4.11 8.05
C LEU A 437 -0.88 3.27 9.01
N SER A 438 -0.24 2.47 9.85
CA SER A 438 -0.94 1.57 10.75
C SER A 438 -0.40 1.61 12.17
N THR A 439 -1.24 1.21 13.12
CA THR A 439 -0.87 0.96 14.51
C THR A 439 0.26 -0.07 14.62
N ALA A 440 0.29 -1.06 13.71
CA ALA A 440 1.37 -2.03 13.62
C ALA A 440 2.72 -1.34 13.33
N GLU A 441 2.77 -0.52 12.28
CA GLU A 441 3.97 0.22 11.87
C GLU A 441 4.48 1.12 13.02
N VAL A 442 3.59 1.83 13.69
CA VAL A 442 3.91 2.71 14.81
C VAL A 442 4.55 1.95 15.96
N ASN A 443 4.01 0.79 16.33
CA ASN A 443 4.57 -0.04 17.40
C ASN A 443 5.92 -0.65 17.02
N LEU A 444 6.11 -1.05 15.75
CA LEU A 444 7.41 -1.52 15.26
C LEU A 444 8.47 -0.40 15.28
N TYR A 445 8.09 0.85 15.00
CA TYR A 445 8.98 2.00 15.17
C TYR A 445 9.33 2.25 16.64
N LEU A 446 8.37 2.13 17.56
CA LEU A 446 8.64 2.25 18.99
C LEU A 446 9.57 1.15 19.49
N ALA A 447 9.45 -0.08 18.99
CA ALA A 447 10.38 -1.17 19.31
C ALA A 447 11.82 -0.82 18.90
N GLU A 448 11.99 -0.33 17.67
CA GLU A 448 13.28 0.13 17.15
C GLU A 448 13.86 1.29 17.98
N LEU A 449 13.07 2.34 18.19
CA LEU A 449 13.48 3.53 18.96
C LEU A 449 13.88 3.19 20.40
N LYS A 450 13.18 2.23 21.04
CA LYS A 450 13.55 1.73 22.37
C LYS A 450 14.92 1.05 22.38
N LEU A 451 15.24 0.24 21.38
CA LEU A 451 16.56 -0.40 21.26
C LEU A 451 17.65 0.65 21.01
N LEU A 452 17.40 1.57 20.07
CA LEU A 452 18.35 2.61 19.68
C LEU A 452 18.53 3.69 20.73
N SER A 453 17.56 3.89 21.64
CA SER A 453 17.71 4.84 22.76
C SER A 453 18.73 4.40 23.80
N GLN A 454 19.15 3.12 23.80
CA GLN A 454 20.13 2.59 24.75
C GLN A 454 19.75 2.84 26.22
N GLY A 455 18.49 2.68 26.56
CA GLY A 455 17.96 2.88 27.91
C GLY A 455 17.58 4.30 28.28
N GLN A 456 17.80 5.30 27.39
CA GLN A 456 17.28 6.63 27.62
C GLN A 456 15.73 6.61 27.61
N ASP A 457 15.13 7.41 28.48
CA ASP A 457 13.69 7.62 28.46
C ASP A 457 13.29 8.36 27.19
N ILE A 458 12.34 7.79 26.45
CA ILE A 458 11.75 8.36 25.23
C ILE A 458 10.28 8.77 25.42
N GLY A 459 9.78 8.77 26.66
CA GLY A 459 8.42 9.17 27.00
C GLY A 459 7.34 8.09 26.81
N PHE A 460 7.67 6.94 26.24
CA PHE A 460 6.77 5.78 26.08
C PHE A 460 7.13 4.70 27.10
N SER A 461 6.15 4.14 27.83
CA SER A 461 6.39 3.29 29.00
C SER A 461 6.78 1.83 28.67
N GLY A 462 6.40 1.30 27.49
CA GLY A 462 6.69 -0.08 27.10
C GLY A 462 8.18 -0.34 26.88
N ASN A 463 8.61 -1.61 26.97
CA ASN A 463 9.93 -2.04 26.50
C ASN A 463 9.90 -2.41 24.99
N ALA A 464 11.07 -2.62 24.39
CA ALA A 464 11.20 -2.94 22.98
C ALA A 464 10.42 -4.20 22.56
N GLU A 465 10.49 -5.27 23.37
CA GLU A 465 9.81 -6.53 23.07
C GLU A 465 8.29 -6.38 23.13
N SER A 466 7.76 -5.64 24.12
CA SER A 466 6.32 -5.40 24.21
C SER A 466 5.79 -4.64 23.00
N TYR A 467 6.54 -3.67 22.48
CA TYR A 467 6.19 -2.94 21.26
C TYR A 467 6.34 -3.82 20.01
N LEU A 468 7.38 -4.66 19.95
CA LEU A 468 7.54 -5.62 18.86
C LEU A 468 6.35 -6.58 18.77
N LYS A 469 5.99 -7.22 19.89
CA LYS A 469 4.84 -8.14 19.96
C LYS A 469 3.52 -7.45 19.63
N LYS A 470 3.31 -6.24 20.16
CA LYS A 470 2.13 -5.44 19.83
C LYS A 470 2.10 -5.07 18.34
N GLY A 471 3.22 -4.67 17.76
CA GLY A 471 3.34 -4.39 16.33
C GLY A 471 3.00 -5.59 15.46
N VAL A 472 3.50 -6.78 15.80
CA VAL A 472 3.20 -8.02 15.08
C VAL A 472 1.72 -8.42 15.23
N GLU A 473 1.15 -8.31 16.42
CA GLU A 473 -0.27 -8.57 16.65
C GLU A 473 -1.16 -7.68 15.78
N TYR A 474 -0.93 -6.36 15.83
CA TYR A 474 -1.70 -5.43 14.99
C TYR A 474 -1.45 -5.64 13.50
N SER A 475 -0.25 -6.07 13.11
CA SER A 475 0.04 -6.46 11.73
C SER A 475 -0.83 -7.61 11.25
N MET A 476 -0.92 -8.70 12.03
CA MET A 476 -1.80 -9.84 11.71
C MET A 476 -3.26 -9.40 11.59
N ARG A 477 -3.75 -8.64 12.56
CA ARG A 477 -5.15 -8.18 12.60
C ARG A 477 -5.48 -7.17 11.50
N ALA A 478 -4.57 -6.25 11.18
CA ALA A 478 -4.76 -5.29 10.10
C ALA A 478 -4.83 -5.98 8.73
N TYR A 479 -3.97 -6.97 8.50
CA TYR A 479 -3.99 -7.76 7.27
C TYR A 479 -5.22 -8.68 7.18
N ASP A 480 -5.66 -9.27 8.28
CA ASP A 480 -6.91 -10.03 8.32
C ASP A 480 -8.12 -9.14 8.00
N LYS A 481 -8.20 -7.95 8.61
CA LYS A 481 -9.24 -6.96 8.29
C LYS A 481 -9.21 -6.57 6.81
N LEU A 482 -8.01 -6.31 6.27
CA LEU A 482 -7.84 -5.97 4.86
C LEU A 482 -8.24 -7.12 3.93
N ALA A 483 -7.91 -8.36 4.29
CA ALA A 483 -8.32 -9.55 3.58
C ALA A 483 -9.85 -9.68 3.49
N GLY A 484 -10.54 -9.40 4.60
CA GLY A 484 -12.01 -9.39 4.64
C GLY A 484 -12.60 -8.23 3.82
N LEU A 485 -12.06 -7.03 3.91
CA LEU A 485 -12.50 -5.86 3.15
C LEU A 485 -12.33 -6.05 1.63
N ASN A 486 -11.27 -6.73 1.21
CA ASN A 486 -10.95 -6.99 -0.19
C ASN A 486 -11.56 -8.29 -0.72
N HIS A 487 -12.32 -9.00 0.11
CA HIS A 487 -12.93 -10.28 -0.25
C HIS A 487 -11.94 -11.26 -0.89
N ILE A 488 -10.78 -11.42 -0.22
CA ILE A 488 -9.74 -12.35 -0.67
C ILE A 488 -10.29 -13.78 -0.71
N PRO A 489 -9.99 -14.57 -1.75
CA PRO A 489 -10.43 -15.95 -1.85
C PRO A 489 -10.09 -16.77 -0.61
N TYR A 490 -10.99 -17.67 -0.22
CA TYR A 490 -10.93 -18.52 0.98
C TYR A 490 -11.09 -17.78 2.33
N TYR A 491 -11.36 -16.48 2.35
CA TYR A 491 -11.57 -15.77 3.61
C TYR A 491 -12.89 -16.19 4.29
N ASP A 492 -14.00 -16.21 3.53
CA ASP A 492 -15.34 -16.51 4.03
C ASP A 492 -15.85 -17.92 3.70
N ASN A 493 -14.98 -18.84 3.30
CA ASN A 493 -15.31 -20.24 2.95
C ASN A 493 -16.34 -20.44 1.81
N THR A 494 -16.65 -19.43 1.02
CA THR A 494 -17.67 -19.51 -0.03
C THR A 494 -17.19 -20.24 -1.28
N PHE A 495 -15.95 -20.71 -1.31
CA PHE A 495 -15.30 -21.19 -2.54
C PHE A 495 -15.05 -22.70 -2.60
N GLY A 496 -15.53 -23.43 -1.61
CA GLY A 496 -15.24 -24.83 -1.43
C GLY A 496 -15.86 -25.77 -2.46
N GLN A 497 -15.28 -25.83 -3.65
CA GLN A 497 -15.41 -27.03 -4.50
C GLN A 497 -14.54 -28.17 -3.96
N ASP A 498 -13.48 -27.85 -3.23
CA ASP A 498 -12.63 -28.81 -2.54
C ASP A 498 -12.99 -28.87 -1.05
N LYS A 499 -13.44 -30.05 -0.61
CA LYS A 499 -13.80 -30.29 0.79
C LYS A 499 -12.63 -30.21 1.78
N PHE A 500 -11.41 -30.18 1.29
CA PHE A 500 -10.18 -30.04 2.07
C PHE A 500 -9.71 -28.59 2.17
N ASP A 501 -10.31 -27.67 1.42
CA ASP A 501 -9.96 -26.26 1.53
C ASP A 501 -10.38 -25.69 2.89
N VAL A 502 -9.48 -24.94 3.51
CA VAL A 502 -9.69 -24.31 4.81
C VAL A 502 -9.65 -22.78 4.65
N THR A 503 -10.41 -22.08 5.46
CA THR A 503 -10.42 -20.62 5.50
C THR A 503 -9.05 -20.06 5.79
N ILE A 504 -8.74 -18.90 5.18
CA ILE A 504 -7.53 -18.13 5.48
C ILE A 504 -7.74 -17.11 6.60
N LYS A 505 -8.97 -16.98 7.13
CA LYS A 505 -9.31 -16.06 8.21
C LYS A 505 -8.46 -16.33 9.46
N LEU A 506 -7.93 -15.26 10.05
CA LEU A 506 -7.09 -15.33 11.24
C LEU A 506 -7.82 -16.00 12.43
N GLN A 507 -7.11 -16.88 13.11
CA GLN A 507 -7.60 -17.56 14.32
C GLN A 507 -6.80 -17.07 15.54
N GLU A 508 -7.44 -16.92 16.69
CA GLU A 508 -6.80 -16.42 17.91
C GLU A 508 -5.67 -17.31 18.44
N ASN A 509 -5.74 -18.62 18.21
CA ASN A 509 -4.66 -19.54 18.55
C ASN A 509 -3.40 -19.32 17.66
N GLU A 510 -3.57 -18.86 16.43
CA GLU A 510 -2.46 -18.53 15.54
C GLU A 510 -1.76 -17.24 15.99
N VAL A 511 -2.55 -16.24 16.40
CA VAL A 511 -2.04 -15.01 17.02
C VAL A 511 -1.19 -15.36 18.24
N THR A 512 -1.78 -16.13 19.16
CA THR A 512 -1.10 -16.57 20.40
C THR A 512 0.17 -17.36 20.09
N ARG A 513 0.14 -18.25 19.09
CA ARG A 513 1.29 -19.06 18.67
C ARG A 513 2.44 -18.16 18.22
N LEU A 514 2.20 -17.25 17.28
CA LEU A 514 3.26 -16.37 16.75
C LEU A 514 3.80 -15.41 17.82
N LEU A 515 2.95 -14.86 18.69
CA LEU A 515 3.40 -13.96 19.76
C LEU A 515 4.28 -14.66 20.82
N ASN A 516 4.22 -15.98 20.92
CA ASN A 516 5.07 -16.79 21.79
C ASN A 516 6.28 -17.41 21.04
N ASP A 517 6.44 -17.14 19.75
CA ASP A 517 7.56 -17.63 18.97
C ASP A 517 8.88 -16.96 19.42
N PRO A 518 9.99 -17.71 19.57
CA PRO A 518 11.31 -17.16 19.95
C PRO A 518 11.82 -16.04 19.03
N ILE A 519 11.36 -15.95 17.77
CA ILE A 519 11.74 -14.86 16.87
C ILE A 519 11.32 -13.47 17.38
N LEU A 520 10.32 -13.41 18.28
CA LEU A 520 9.83 -12.17 18.89
C LEU A 520 10.38 -11.93 20.30
N THR A 521 11.28 -12.76 20.80
CA THR A 521 11.97 -12.56 22.08
C THR A 521 13.24 -11.76 21.87
N LEU A 522 13.40 -10.64 22.56
CA LEU A 522 14.55 -9.74 22.45
C LEU A 522 15.56 -9.98 23.59
N ASP A 523 16.23 -11.13 23.55
CA ASP A 523 17.18 -11.60 24.55
C ASP A 523 18.66 -11.55 24.09
N GLY A 524 18.90 -11.09 22.87
CA GLY A 524 20.22 -10.98 22.27
C GLY A 524 20.86 -9.59 22.49
N SER A 525 21.98 -9.38 21.80
CA SER A 525 22.60 -8.05 21.67
C SER A 525 21.66 -7.04 21.00
N THR A 526 21.97 -5.76 21.13
CA THR A 526 21.18 -4.71 20.45
C THR A 526 21.08 -4.94 18.94
N THR A 527 22.16 -5.38 18.31
CA THR A 527 22.18 -5.68 16.87
C THR A 527 21.26 -6.85 16.53
N GLU A 528 21.35 -7.96 17.23
CA GLU A 528 20.51 -9.14 17.01
C GLU A 528 19.02 -8.80 17.26
N ASN A 529 18.73 -8.02 18.30
CA ASN A 529 17.37 -7.58 18.59
C ASN A 529 16.82 -6.62 17.52
N LEU A 530 17.66 -5.71 17.01
CA LEU A 530 17.28 -4.84 15.88
C LEU A 530 17.00 -5.63 14.61
N GLU A 531 17.75 -6.68 14.32
CA GLU A 531 17.50 -7.56 13.18
C GLU A 531 16.11 -8.22 13.27
N LYS A 532 15.71 -8.68 14.45
CA LYS A 532 14.37 -9.22 14.71
C LYS A 532 13.28 -8.17 14.46
N VAL A 533 13.50 -6.93 14.92
CA VAL A 533 12.56 -5.80 14.69
C VAL A 533 12.49 -5.46 13.20
N TYR A 534 13.64 -5.35 12.52
CA TYR A 534 13.69 -5.02 11.09
C TYR A 534 13.05 -6.09 10.22
N LEU A 535 13.19 -7.36 10.59
CA LEU A 535 12.52 -8.45 9.91
C LEU A 535 10.98 -8.30 10.00
N GLN A 536 10.46 -7.95 11.17
CA GLN A 536 9.02 -7.73 11.33
C GLN A 536 8.55 -6.45 10.63
N GLN A 537 9.36 -5.40 10.58
CA GLN A 537 9.10 -4.22 9.74
C GLN A 537 9.10 -4.61 8.26
N TYR A 538 10.06 -5.42 7.81
CA TYR A 538 10.11 -5.94 6.44
C TYR A 538 8.83 -6.70 6.09
N ILE A 539 8.41 -7.66 6.92
CA ILE A 539 7.19 -8.44 6.69
C ILE A 539 5.97 -7.51 6.65
N HIS A 540 5.83 -6.61 7.63
CA HIS A 540 4.67 -5.71 7.68
C HIS A 540 4.61 -4.76 6.49
N LEU A 541 5.74 -4.23 6.04
CA LEU A 541 5.81 -3.23 4.97
C LEU A 541 5.90 -3.83 3.57
N SER A 542 6.14 -5.15 3.42
CA SER A 542 6.40 -5.81 2.14
C SER A 542 5.28 -5.64 1.10
N LEU A 543 4.03 -5.53 1.52
CA LEU A 543 2.89 -5.36 0.60
C LEU A 543 2.29 -3.96 0.58
N ILE A 544 2.60 -3.14 1.57
CA ILE A 544 1.92 -1.86 1.73
C ILE A 544 2.73 -0.73 1.12
N HIS A 545 4.03 -0.72 1.34
CA HIS A 545 4.96 0.30 0.84
C HIS A 545 6.42 -0.14 0.97
N ILE A 546 6.87 -1.00 0.11
CA ILE A 546 8.22 -1.58 0.07
C ILE A 546 9.33 -0.54 -0.05
N TRP A 547 9.02 0.64 -0.49
CA TRP A 547 9.93 1.77 -0.72
C TRP A 547 10.66 2.27 0.54
N ARG A 548 10.29 1.81 1.73
CA ARG A 548 10.75 2.42 2.99
C ARG A 548 11.98 1.79 3.61
N CYS A 549 12.49 0.75 3.02
CA CYS A 549 13.62 0.04 3.59
C CYS A 549 14.95 0.41 2.93
N ARG A 550 15.44 1.64 3.09
CA ARG A 550 16.91 1.89 3.00
C ARG A 550 17.70 0.93 3.92
N ARG A 551 17.07 0.43 4.98
CA ARG A 551 17.64 -0.51 5.95
C ARG A 551 17.57 -1.98 5.55
N LEU A 552 16.77 -2.36 4.53
CA LEU A 552 16.78 -3.71 3.96
C LEU A 552 18.15 -4.11 3.38
N VAL A 553 19.00 -3.14 3.05
CA VAL A 553 20.37 -3.42 2.61
C VAL A 553 21.20 -4.07 3.72
N GLU A 554 20.93 -3.74 4.98
CA GLU A 554 21.58 -4.37 6.13
C GLU A 554 21.02 -5.77 6.43
N CYS A 555 19.75 -6.02 6.15
CA CYS A 555 19.14 -7.35 6.25
C CYS A 555 19.60 -8.32 5.14
N ARG A 556 20.09 -7.83 3.99
CA ARG A 556 20.57 -8.67 2.88
C ARG A 556 21.72 -9.60 3.25
N SER A 557 22.53 -9.26 4.24
CA SER A 557 23.68 -10.06 4.63
C SER A 557 23.36 -11.45 5.21
N ARG A 558 22.07 -11.74 5.48
CA ARG A 558 21.63 -13.03 6.01
C ARG A 558 20.93 -13.95 5.00
N TRP A 559 20.56 -13.42 3.84
CA TRP A 559 19.88 -14.22 2.80
C TRP A 559 20.83 -14.62 1.64
N SER A 560 22.09 -14.20 1.70
CA SER A 560 23.15 -14.59 0.75
C SER A 560 23.92 -15.82 1.23
#